data_24c476c731014522a4b1315ae736166c
#
_entry.id   24c476c731014522a4b1315ae736166c
#
_cell.length_a   1.000
_cell.length_b   1.000
_cell.length_c   1.000
_cell.angle_alpha   90.00
_cell.angle_beta   90.00
_cell.angle_gamma   90.00
#
_symmetry.space_group_name_H-M   'P 1'
#
loop_
_entity.id
_entity.type
_entity.pdbx_description
1 polymer ?
#
loop_
_entity_poly.entity_id
_entity_poly.type
_entity_poly.pdbx_seq_one_letter_code
_entity_poly.pdbx_strand_id
1 'polypeptide(L)'
;RVPGFDYKAAKQVERDIDAQKKIEKQKQERYNKKKEEAIQLIKSDTTSKSINRGHQNKHIKDSDGYIEGRSYIFGTLEDAQELVDRYHGTGEVKLTASIEWTHKEFVVADEPIGVWIDNTTGKEYETRRFSIHYGKKGTHIVPAKEVEEE
;
A
#
# COMPACT_ATOMS: atom_id res chain seq x y z
N ARG A 1 -2.12 39.85 -35.92
CA ARG A 1 -2.78 39.85 -34.61
C ARG A 1 -4.29 39.97 -34.76
N VAL A 2 -5.02 39.37 -33.86
CA VAL A 2 -6.49 39.45 -33.82
C VAL A 2 -6.88 40.73 -33.09
N PRO A 3 -7.65 41.66 -33.72
CA PRO A 3 -8.13 42.85 -33.03
C PRO A 3 -8.98 42.47 -31.80
N GLY A 4 -8.76 43.17 -30.68
CA GLY A 4 -9.49 42.95 -29.45
C GLY A 4 -9.02 41.76 -28.61
N PHE A 5 -8.06 40.99 -29.12
CA PHE A 5 -7.50 39.88 -28.34
C PHE A 5 -6.49 40.41 -27.32
N ASP A 6 -6.64 39.98 -26.08
CA ASP A 6 -5.75 40.38 -24.99
C ASP A 6 -4.53 39.46 -24.93
N TYR A 7 -3.49 39.77 -25.65
CA TYR A 7 -2.25 38.99 -25.70
C TYR A 7 -1.49 38.99 -24.38
N LYS A 8 -1.61 40.06 -23.60
CA LYS A 8 -0.96 40.17 -22.30
C LYS A 8 -1.59 39.22 -21.30
N ALA A 9 -2.93 39.16 -21.27
CA ALA A 9 -3.66 38.21 -20.43
C ALA A 9 -3.37 36.76 -20.84
N ALA A 10 -3.33 36.48 -22.15
CA ALA A 10 -3.00 35.16 -22.67
C ALA A 10 -1.62 34.69 -22.22
N LYS A 11 -0.61 35.57 -22.29
CA LYS A 11 0.74 35.24 -21.79
C LYS A 11 0.77 35.01 -20.29
N GLN A 12 -0.03 35.73 -19.51
CA GLN A 12 -0.13 35.51 -18.07
C GLN A 12 -0.72 34.15 -17.77
N VAL A 13 -1.75 33.74 -18.51
CA VAL A 13 -2.35 32.38 -18.37
C VAL A 13 -1.31 31.32 -18.68
N GLU A 14 -0.52 31.46 -19.74
CA GLU A 14 0.57 30.53 -20.07
C GLU A 14 1.58 30.42 -18.93
N ARG A 15 2.00 31.54 -18.34
CA ARG A 15 2.94 31.56 -17.21
C ARG A 15 2.34 30.87 -15.98
N ASP A 16 1.05 31.07 -15.71
CA ASP A 16 0.36 30.47 -14.57
C ASP A 16 0.25 28.94 -14.75
N ILE A 17 -0.05 28.48 -15.96
CA ILE A 17 -0.08 27.05 -16.31
C ILE A 17 1.30 26.44 -16.14
N ASP A 18 2.35 27.07 -16.63
CA ASP A 18 3.72 26.58 -16.52
C ASP A 18 4.18 26.50 -15.07
N ALA A 19 3.85 27.52 -14.26
CA ALA A 19 4.14 27.52 -12.83
C ALA A 19 3.41 26.39 -12.11
N GLN A 20 2.14 26.15 -12.45
CA GLN A 20 1.35 25.07 -11.87
C GLN A 20 1.90 23.69 -12.24
N LYS A 21 2.29 23.48 -13.49
CA LYS A 21 2.92 22.24 -13.96
C LYS A 21 4.22 21.97 -13.22
N LYS A 22 5.02 23.00 -12.98
CA LYS A 22 6.28 22.89 -12.22
C LYS A 22 6.03 22.46 -10.77
N ILE A 23 5.02 23.06 -10.12
CA ILE A 23 4.63 22.71 -8.74
C ILE A 23 4.19 21.24 -8.68
N GLU A 24 3.34 20.79 -9.61
CA GLU A 24 2.86 19.43 -9.67
C GLU A 24 4.00 18.43 -9.91
N LYS A 25 4.94 18.75 -10.78
CA LYS A 25 6.13 17.94 -11.03
C LYS A 25 6.98 17.79 -9.76
N GLN A 26 7.19 18.87 -9.03
CA GLN A 26 7.95 18.86 -7.77
C GLN A 26 7.24 18.02 -6.70
N LYS A 27 5.91 18.11 -6.61
CA LYS A 27 5.12 17.27 -5.70
C LYS A 27 5.25 15.79 -6.04
N GLN A 28 5.17 15.45 -7.34
CA GLN A 28 5.29 14.07 -7.79
C GLN A 28 6.70 13.51 -7.52
N GLU A 29 7.74 14.29 -7.77
CA GLU A 29 9.12 13.90 -7.47
C GLU A 29 9.32 13.65 -5.98
N ARG A 30 8.79 14.51 -5.13
CA ARG A 30 8.85 14.35 -3.67
C ARG A 30 8.09 13.10 -3.21
N TYR A 31 6.91 12.86 -3.78
CA TYR A 31 6.12 11.66 -3.51
C TYR A 31 6.88 10.39 -3.89
N ASN A 32 7.46 10.37 -5.09
CA ASN A 32 8.24 9.24 -5.58
C ASN A 32 9.49 8.99 -4.72
N LYS A 33 10.15 10.05 -4.28
CA LYS A 33 11.31 9.95 -3.38
C LYS A 33 10.92 9.32 -2.04
N LYS A 34 9.80 9.73 -1.47
CA LYS A 34 9.29 9.17 -0.21
C LYS A 34 8.93 7.70 -0.35
N LYS A 35 8.32 7.30 -1.47
CA LYS A 35 8.06 5.90 -1.77
C LYS A 35 9.34 5.09 -1.82
N GLU A 36 10.35 5.58 -2.54
CA GLU A 36 11.65 4.91 -2.65
C GLU A 36 12.33 4.78 -1.28
N GLU A 37 12.31 5.83 -0.47
CA GLU A 37 12.85 5.79 0.89
C GLU A 37 12.17 4.71 1.74
N ALA A 38 10.84 4.59 1.64
CA ALA A 38 10.08 3.56 2.35
C ALA A 38 10.46 2.15 1.89
N ILE A 39 10.60 1.93 0.59
CA ILE A 39 11.04 0.64 0.04
C ILE A 39 12.45 0.29 0.55
N GLN A 40 13.37 1.26 0.59
CA GLN A 40 14.72 1.02 1.13
C GLN A 40 14.68 0.67 2.63
N LEU A 41 13.80 1.32 3.40
CA LEU A 41 13.60 0.98 4.81
C LEU A 41 13.10 -0.46 4.97
N ILE A 42 12.13 -0.88 4.15
CA ILE A 42 11.61 -2.26 4.17
C ILE A 42 12.72 -3.26 3.90
N LYS A 43 13.59 -2.98 2.93
CA LYS A 43 14.70 -3.86 2.57
C LYS A 43 15.86 -3.85 3.57
N SER A 44 15.88 -2.86 4.45
CA SER A 44 16.96 -2.71 5.44
C SER A 44 16.75 -3.59 6.67
N ASP A 45 17.81 -3.81 7.43
CA ASP A 45 17.77 -4.57 8.69
C ASP A 45 17.03 -3.82 9.81
N THR A 46 16.78 -2.52 9.64
CA THR A 46 16.07 -1.71 10.65
C THR A 46 14.57 -2.01 10.69
N THR A 47 14.01 -2.55 9.62
CA THR A 47 12.60 -2.95 9.57
C THR A 47 12.50 -4.45 9.81
N SER A 48 11.79 -4.84 10.88
CA SER A 48 11.57 -6.26 11.16
C SER A 48 10.67 -6.89 10.11
N LYS A 49 11.10 -8.03 9.57
CA LYS A 49 10.31 -8.89 8.69
C LYS A 49 9.84 -10.16 9.39
N SER A 50 10.05 -10.25 10.68
CA SER A 50 9.58 -11.39 11.48
C SER A 50 8.11 -11.23 11.84
N ILE A 51 7.32 -12.25 11.62
CA ILE A 51 5.89 -12.24 11.92
C ILE A 51 5.67 -12.06 13.43
N ASN A 52 4.82 -11.10 13.78
CA ASN A 52 4.29 -10.95 15.13
C ASN A 52 3.14 -11.94 15.29
N ARG A 53 3.34 -12.95 16.11
CA ARG A 53 2.40 -14.06 16.31
C ARG A 53 1.02 -13.59 16.77
N GLY A 54 0.98 -12.70 17.74
CA GLY A 54 -0.30 -12.22 18.30
C GLY A 54 -1.12 -11.45 17.29
N HIS A 55 -0.50 -10.59 16.51
CA HIS A 55 -1.19 -9.84 15.47
C HIS A 55 -1.59 -10.74 14.31
N GLN A 56 -0.71 -11.64 13.85
CA GLN A 56 -1.00 -12.52 12.73
C GLN A 56 -2.11 -13.52 13.04
N ASN A 57 -2.17 -14.05 14.26
CA ASN A 57 -3.21 -15.01 14.65
C ASN A 57 -4.63 -14.45 14.52
N LYS A 58 -4.82 -13.14 14.57
CA LYS A 58 -6.14 -12.51 14.33
C LYS A 58 -6.66 -12.78 12.92
N HIS A 59 -5.78 -13.16 11.98
CA HIS A 59 -6.08 -13.42 10.58
C HIS A 59 -5.75 -14.87 10.17
N ILE A 60 -5.68 -15.78 11.14
CA ILE A 60 -5.51 -17.22 10.92
C ILE A 60 -6.73 -17.92 11.52
N LYS A 61 -7.60 -18.45 10.65
CA LYS A 61 -8.93 -18.93 11.04
C LYS A 61 -8.91 -20.06 12.07
N ASP A 62 -7.91 -20.92 12.02
CA ASP A 62 -7.77 -22.05 12.93
C ASP A 62 -7.00 -21.73 14.22
N SER A 63 -6.60 -20.46 14.41
CA SER A 63 -5.91 -20.06 15.63
C SER A 63 -6.89 -19.62 16.72
N ASP A 64 -6.47 -19.74 17.97
CA ASP A 64 -7.24 -19.27 19.12
C ASP A 64 -7.40 -17.72 19.12
N GLY A 65 -6.49 -17.03 18.46
CA GLY A 65 -6.52 -15.57 18.35
C GLY A 65 -7.38 -15.03 17.22
N TYR A 66 -7.98 -15.89 16.40
CA TYR A 66 -8.80 -15.42 15.28
C TYR A 66 -10.01 -14.62 15.78
N ILE A 67 -10.23 -13.48 15.13
CA ILE A 67 -11.42 -12.65 15.39
C ILE A 67 -12.44 -12.92 14.29
N GLU A 68 -13.59 -13.49 14.68
CA GLU A 68 -14.66 -13.86 13.76
C GLU A 68 -15.07 -12.66 12.87
N GLY A 69 -15.24 -12.92 11.59
CA GLY A 69 -15.60 -11.91 10.59
C GLY A 69 -14.42 -11.17 9.99
N ARG A 70 -13.21 -11.38 10.49
CA ARG A 70 -12.01 -10.80 9.90
C ARG A 70 -11.49 -11.60 8.72
N SER A 71 -10.91 -10.90 7.74
CA SER A 71 -10.20 -11.52 6.63
C SER A 71 -9.10 -12.44 7.17
N TYR A 72 -8.83 -13.54 6.48
CA TYR A 72 -7.85 -14.53 6.96
C TYR A 72 -6.99 -15.05 5.81
N ILE A 73 -5.76 -15.43 6.14
CA ILE A 73 -4.85 -16.07 5.20
C ILE A 73 -5.09 -17.58 5.16
N PHE A 74 -4.71 -18.20 4.04
CA PHE A 74 -4.65 -19.65 3.96
C PHE A 74 -3.38 -20.12 4.70
N GLY A 75 -3.53 -21.17 5.52
CA GLY A 75 -2.40 -21.79 6.16
C GLY A 75 -2.06 -21.23 7.55
N THR A 76 -0.79 -21.27 7.87
CA THR A 76 -0.24 -21.11 9.22
C THR A 76 0.62 -19.84 9.37
N LEU A 77 1.19 -19.66 10.57
CA LEU A 77 2.18 -18.59 10.81
C LEU A 77 3.40 -18.72 9.90
N GLU A 78 3.84 -19.95 9.62
CA GLU A 78 4.96 -20.22 8.72
C GLU A 78 4.62 -19.79 7.28
N ASP A 79 3.39 -20.00 6.85
CA ASP A 79 2.93 -19.54 5.53
C ASP A 79 2.91 -18.03 5.45
N ALA A 80 2.48 -17.35 6.51
CA ALA A 80 2.55 -15.88 6.60
C ALA A 80 3.99 -15.37 6.51
N GLN A 81 4.91 -16.02 7.23
CA GLN A 81 6.31 -15.65 7.20
C GLN A 81 6.91 -15.84 5.80
N GLU A 82 6.57 -16.91 5.12
CA GLU A 82 7.03 -17.14 3.74
C GLU A 82 6.56 -16.06 2.79
N LEU A 83 5.32 -15.60 2.92
CA LEU A 83 4.79 -14.51 2.10
C LEU A 83 5.55 -13.20 2.34
N VAL A 84 5.86 -12.87 3.58
CA VAL A 84 6.68 -11.70 3.91
C VAL A 84 8.08 -11.84 3.33
N ASP A 85 8.71 -13.00 3.52
CA ASP A 85 10.07 -13.26 3.02
C ASP A 85 10.13 -13.10 1.50
N ARG A 86 9.12 -13.60 0.80
CA ARG A 86 9.07 -13.60 -0.65
C ARG A 86 8.72 -12.23 -1.25
N TYR A 87 7.79 -11.51 -0.65
CA TYR A 87 7.17 -10.35 -1.28
C TYR A 87 7.54 -9.00 -0.69
N HIS A 88 8.17 -8.92 0.47
CA HIS A 88 8.50 -7.62 1.07
C HIS A 88 9.34 -6.78 0.10
N GLY A 89 9.01 -5.50 -0.01
CA GLY A 89 9.71 -4.56 -0.88
C GLY A 89 9.35 -4.64 -2.36
N THR A 90 8.42 -5.51 -2.75
CA THR A 90 8.02 -5.69 -4.17
C THR A 90 6.74 -4.98 -4.54
N GLY A 91 6.01 -4.46 -3.57
CA GLY A 91 4.68 -3.89 -3.78
C GLY A 91 4.66 -2.37 -3.75
N GLU A 92 3.49 -1.82 -3.47
CA GLU A 92 3.28 -0.40 -3.33
C GLU A 92 3.19 0.00 -1.86
N VAL A 93 4.02 0.96 -1.46
CA VAL A 93 3.94 1.54 -0.13
C VAL A 93 2.84 2.58 -0.07
N LYS A 94 2.10 2.60 1.05
CA LYS A 94 1.03 3.57 1.24
C LYS A 94 1.54 4.76 2.04
N LEU A 95 1.38 5.96 1.46
CA LEU A 95 1.73 7.22 2.10
C LEU A 95 0.47 7.93 2.59
N THR A 96 0.62 8.73 3.64
CA THR A 96 -0.44 9.63 4.12
C THR A 96 -0.59 10.83 3.20
N ALA A 97 -1.63 11.66 3.43
CA ALA A 97 -1.82 12.92 2.72
C ALA A 97 -0.63 13.89 2.89
N SER A 98 0.09 13.82 4.02
CA SER A 98 1.31 14.59 4.29
C SER A 98 2.59 13.93 3.77
N ILE A 99 2.44 12.89 2.96
CA ILE A 99 3.57 12.19 2.30
C ILE A 99 4.49 11.49 3.32
N GLU A 100 3.89 10.92 4.35
CA GLU A 100 4.60 10.06 5.31
C GLU A 100 4.22 8.60 5.10
N TRP A 101 5.17 7.70 5.25
CA TRP A 101 4.89 6.28 5.10
C TRP A 101 4.03 5.76 6.27
N THR A 102 2.95 5.06 5.92
CA THR A 102 2.01 4.46 6.89
C THR A 102 2.55 3.18 7.53
N HIS A 103 3.75 2.74 7.20
CA HIS A 103 4.32 1.43 7.53
C HIS A 103 3.57 0.25 6.92
N LYS A 104 2.80 0.50 5.87
CA LYS A 104 2.08 -0.53 5.12
C LYS A 104 2.59 -0.62 3.69
N GLU A 105 2.60 -1.83 3.17
CA GLU A 105 2.90 -2.14 1.79
C GLU A 105 1.82 -3.04 1.24
N PHE A 106 1.32 -2.77 0.04
CA PHE A 106 0.35 -3.62 -0.64
C PHE A 106 1.04 -4.44 -1.72
N VAL A 107 0.79 -5.74 -1.67
CA VAL A 107 1.44 -6.72 -2.55
C VAL A 107 0.36 -7.54 -3.25
N VAL A 108 0.62 -7.93 -4.50
CA VAL A 108 -0.20 -8.90 -5.22
C VAL A 108 0.65 -10.15 -5.45
N ALA A 109 0.20 -11.27 -4.90
CA ALA A 109 0.87 -12.55 -5.07
C ALA A 109 0.50 -13.22 -6.40
N ASP A 110 1.24 -14.26 -6.77
CA ASP A 110 0.98 -15.04 -7.99
C ASP A 110 -0.30 -15.88 -7.88
N GLU A 111 -0.66 -16.27 -6.66
CA GLU A 111 -1.82 -17.13 -6.38
C GLU A 111 -2.61 -16.55 -5.21
N PRO A 112 -3.90 -16.93 -5.05
CA PRO A 112 -4.68 -16.54 -3.87
C PRO A 112 -3.97 -16.91 -2.57
N ILE A 113 -3.90 -15.95 -1.64
CA ILE A 113 -3.21 -16.13 -0.34
C ILE A 113 -4.18 -16.21 0.83
N GLY A 114 -5.43 -15.91 0.60
CA GLY A 114 -6.42 -15.90 1.65
C GLY A 114 -7.77 -15.39 1.17
N VAL A 115 -8.59 -14.98 2.13
CA VAL A 115 -9.94 -14.49 1.89
C VAL A 115 -10.07 -13.08 2.46
N TRP A 116 -10.52 -12.16 1.61
CA TRP A 116 -10.93 -10.83 2.04
C TRP A 116 -12.43 -10.88 2.33
N ILE A 117 -12.82 -10.41 3.50
CA ILE A 117 -14.23 -10.33 3.92
C ILE A 117 -14.69 -8.90 3.85
N ASP A 118 -15.75 -8.64 3.09
CA ASP A 118 -16.38 -7.33 3.00
C ASP A 118 -17.17 -7.07 4.29
N ASN A 119 -16.74 -6.09 5.07
CA ASN A 119 -17.38 -5.75 6.35
C ASN A 119 -18.81 -5.26 6.21
N THR A 120 -19.19 -4.76 5.05
CA THR A 120 -20.54 -4.22 4.78
C THR A 120 -21.53 -5.33 4.48
N THR A 121 -21.13 -6.31 3.68
CA THR A 121 -22.02 -7.39 3.19
C THR A 121 -21.79 -8.73 3.86
N GLY A 122 -20.63 -8.92 4.47
CA GLY A 122 -20.18 -10.21 5.01
C GLY A 122 -19.75 -11.20 3.94
N LYS A 123 -19.74 -10.81 2.67
CA LYS A 123 -19.31 -11.69 1.57
C LYS A 123 -17.82 -11.94 1.62
N GLU A 124 -17.43 -13.16 1.23
CA GLU A 124 -16.05 -13.62 1.23
C GLU A 124 -15.54 -13.76 -0.20
N TYR A 125 -14.32 -13.26 -0.44
CA TYR A 125 -13.68 -13.30 -1.74
C TYR A 125 -12.25 -13.80 -1.60
N GLU A 126 -11.87 -14.82 -2.35
CA GLU A 126 -10.47 -15.19 -2.46
C GLU A 126 -9.68 -14.02 -3.03
N THR A 127 -8.46 -13.81 -2.54
CA THR A 127 -7.64 -12.69 -2.97
C THR A 127 -6.16 -13.07 -3.07
N ARG A 128 -5.50 -12.48 -4.07
CA ARG A 128 -4.05 -12.51 -4.22
C ARG A 128 -3.41 -11.28 -3.60
N ARG A 129 -4.21 -10.26 -3.26
CA ARG A 129 -3.71 -9.00 -2.72
C ARG A 129 -3.74 -9.05 -1.20
N PHE A 130 -2.66 -8.55 -0.61
CA PHE A 130 -2.57 -8.42 0.84
C PHE A 130 -1.73 -7.21 1.21
N SER A 131 -1.93 -6.72 2.43
CA SER A 131 -1.09 -5.67 2.99
C SER A 131 -0.12 -6.28 4.00
N ILE A 132 1.12 -5.79 3.96
CA ILE A 132 2.13 -6.08 4.97
C ILE A 132 2.18 -4.89 5.91
N HIS A 133 1.95 -5.12 7.19
CA HIS A 133 1.99 -4.10 8.24
C HIS A 133 3.29 -4.25 9.01
N TYR A 134 4.21 -3.31 8.82
CA TYR A 134 5.51 -3.31 9.49
C TYR A 134 5.43 -2.55 10.81
N GLY A 135 5.90 -3.15 11.88
CA GLY A 135 5.87 -2.55 13.21
C GLY A 135 7.12 -2.85 14.02
N LYS A 136 7.29 -2.15 15.13
CA LYS A 136 8.46 -2.30 16.02
C LYS A 136 8.55 -3.69 16.63
N LYS A 137 7.41 -4.34 16.86
CA LYS A 137 7.32 -5.66 17.49
C LYS A 137 7.21 -6.79 16.47
N GLY A 138 7.43 -6.50 15.21
CA GLY A 138 7.31 -7.44 14.13
C GLY A 138 6.24 -7.04 13.12
N THR A 139 6.00 -7.89 12.16
CA THR A 139 5.11 -7.63 11.04
C THR A 139 3.95 -8.61 11.00
N HIS A 140 2.89 -8.26 10.29
CA HIS A 140 1.80 -9.19 10.00
C HIS A 140 1.19 -8.84 8.64
N ILE A 141 0.49 -9.81 8.05
CA ILE A 141 -0.16 -9.63 6.75
C ILE A 141 -1.68 -9.75 6.90
N VAL A 142 -2.39 -8.99 6.10
CA VAL A 142 -3.85 -8.97 6.08
C VAL A 142 -4.32 -9.05 4.64
N PRO A 143 -5.19 -10.02 4.29
CA PRO A 143 -5.78 -10.05 2.95
C PRO A 143 -6.51 -8.74 2.64
N ALA A 144 -6.38 -8.29 1.43
CA ALA A 144 -6.96 -7.04 0.95
C ALA A 144 -7.81 -7.28 -0.29
N LYS A 145 -8.80 -6.42 -0.51
CA LYS A 145 -9.62 -6.47 -1.71
C LYS A 145 -8.74 -6.30 -2.95
N GLU A 146 -8.94 -7.18 -3.94
CA GLU A 146 -8.27 -7.01 -5.23
C GLU A 146 -8.78 -5.74 -5.92
N VAL A 147 -7.83 -5.04 -6.57
CA VAL A 147 -8.15 -3.86 -7.36
C VAL A 147 -8.45 -4.32 -8.77
N GLU A 148 -9.60 -3.90 -9.31
CA GLU A 148 -9.92 -4.19 -10.72
C GLU A 148 -8.93 -3.43 -11.62
N GLU A 149 -8.38 -4.15 -12.59
CA GLU A 149 -7.57 -3.53 -13.64
C GLU A 149 -8.52 -2.88 -14.65
N GLU A 150 -8.29 -1.61 -14.93
CA GLU A 150 -9.02 -0.88 -15.98
C GLU A 150 -8.47 -1.22 -17.37
#